data_4405b4af5f23d807dd59e1b71014e0a8
#
_entry.id   4405b4af5f23d807dd59e1b71014e0a8
#
_cell.length_a   1.000
_cell.length_b   1.000
_cell.length_c   1.000
_cell.angle_alpha   90.00
_cell.angle_beta   90.00
_cell.angle_gamma   90.00
#
_symmetry.space_group_name_H-M   'P 1'
#
loop_
_entity.id
_entity.type
_entity.pdbx_description
1 polymer ?
#
loop_
_entity_poly.entity_id
_entity_poly.type
_entity_poly.pdbx_seq_one_letter_code
_entity_poly.pdbx_strand_id
1 'polypeptide(L)'
;MCILQAGTDGESIGNCPFSQRLFMILWLKGVVFNVTTVDLKRKPADLQDLAPGTNPPFVTFNGEVKVDVNKIEEFLEEKLVPPRYPSLAAKHPESNTAGIDVFAKFSAFIKNPRKDANEGLEKALLKSLKRLDEFLRTPLSEEIDSDCPNDPLESTRSFLDGPDLTLADCNLLPKLHIIKVVARKYRNFEIPQK
;
A
#
# COMPACT_ATOMS: atom_id res chain seq x y z
N MET A 1 -5.39 12.73 15.28
CA MET A 1 -6.58 11.96 14.84
C MET A 1 -6.37 11.53 13.41
N CYS A 2 -6.72 10.30 13.06
CA CYS A 2 -6.62 9.77 11.70
C CYS A 2 -8.04 9.56 11.14
N ILE A 3 -8.34 10.18 10.01
CA ILE A 3 -9.65 10.08 9.36
C ILE A 3 -9.51 9.17 8.16
N LEU A 4 -10.26 8.06 8.18
CA LEU A 4 -10.21 7.01 7.18
C LEU A 4 -11.56 6.86 6.47
N GLN A 5 -11.54 6.30 5.26
CA GLN A 5 -12.77 5.96 4.56
C GLN A 5 -13.48 4.80 5.25
N ALA A 6 -14.77 4.95 5.52
CA ALA A 6 -15.61 3.86 6.03
C ALA A 6 -15.90 2.79 4.99
N GLY A 7 -16.23 1.62 5.46
CA GLY A 7 -16.76 0.52 4.67
C GLY A 7 -18.20 0.76 4.22
N THR A 8 -18.81 -0.27 3.63
CA THR A 8 -20.20 -0.22 3.15
C THR A 8 -21.23 -0.15 4.29
N ASP A 9 -20.81 -0.53 5.49
CA ASP A 9 -21.60 -0.40 6.74
C ASP A 9 -21.60 1.03 7.32
N GLY A 10 -20.73 1.92 6.80
CA GLY A 10 -20.57 3.29 7.28
C GLY A 10 -19.77 3.44 8.57
N GLU A 11 -19.29 2.35 9.18
CA GLU A 11 -18.67 2.32 10.50
C GLU A 11 -17.25 1.72 10.48
N SER A 12 -17.08 0.54 9.90
CA SER A 12 -15.79 -0.14 9.83
C SER A 12 -14.80 0.57 8.89
N ILE A 13 -13.51 0.27 9.02
CA ILE A 13 -12.51 0.77 8.06
C ILE A 13 -12.78 0.13 6.70
N GLY A 14 -12.93 0.98 5.67
CA GLY A 14 -13.23 0.56 4.31
C GLY A 14 -12.02 0.00 3.55
N ASN A 15 -12.29 -0.45 2.32
CA ASN A 15 -11.29 -1.07 1.45
C ASN A 15 -10.43 -0.06 0.67
N CYS A 16 -10.40 1.21 1.07
CA CYS A 16 -9.53 2.22 0.45
C CYS A 16 -8.06 1.87 0.73
N PRO A 17 -7.23 1.62 -0.32
CA PRO A 17 -5.84 1.23 -0.11
C PRO A 17 -5.00 2.32 0.54
N PHE A 18 -5.38 3.58 0.35
CA PHE A 18 -4.71 4.72 0.97
C PHE A 18 -5.04 4.82 2.47
N SER A 19 -6.29 4.56 2.85
CA SER A 19 -6.70 4.46 4.25
C SER A 19 -6.00 3.30 4.96
N GLN A 20 -5.93 2.14 4.32
CA GLN A 20 -5.23 0.97 4.85
C GLN A 20 -3.72 1.23 5.00
N ARG A 21 -3.08 1.86 4.00
CA ARG A 21 -1.67 2.26 4.07
C ARG A 21 -1.40 3.13 5.30
N LEU A 22 -2.19 4.17 5.48
CA LEU A 22 -2.00 5.09 6.61
C LEU A 22 -2.21 4.41 7.96
N PHE A 23 -3.24 3.56 8.06
CA PHE A 23 -3.47 2.77 9.27
C PHE A 23 -2.28 1.86 9.59
N MET A 24 -1.74 1.15 8.58
CA MET A 24 -0.58 0.27 8.75
C MET A 24 0.65 1.05 9.24
N ILE A 25 0.93 2.21 8.66
CA ILE A 25 2.07 3.05 9.07
C ILE A 25 1.94 3.45 10.54
N LEU A 26 0.79 3.99 10.94
CA LEU A 26 0.56 4.40 12.33
C LEU A 26 0.64 3.23 13.32
N TRP A 27 0.13 2.06 12.91
CA TRP A 27 0.20 0.83 13.70
C TRP A 27 1.65 0.36 13.88
N LEU A 28 2.41 0.28 12.78
CA LEU A 28 3.82 -0.16 12.81
C LEU A 28 4.71 0.82 13.57
N LYS A 29 4.40 2.12 13.53
CA LYS A 29 5.09 3.13 14.36
C LYS A 29 4.83 2.94 15.87
N GLY A 30 3.81 2.19 16.26
CA GLY A 30 3.46 1.99 17.67
C GLY A 30 3.00 3.26 18.38
N VAL A 31 2.53 4.26 17.63
CA VAL A 31 2.01 5.51 18.17
C VAL A 31 0.56 5.35 18.58
N VAL A 32 0.15 6.00 19.65
CA VAL A 32 -1.27 6.08 20.03
C VAL A 32 -1.99 7.05 19.11
N PHE A 33 -3.04 6.59 18.44
CA PHE A 33 -3.84 7.43 17.55
C PHE A 33 -5.33 7.07 17.63
N ASN A 34 -6.18 8.06 17.42
CA ASN A 34 -7.61 7.87 17.28
C ASN A 34 -7.98 7.73 15.81
N VAL A 35 -8.86 6.79 15.52
CA VAL A 35 -9.41 6.57 14.18
C VAL A 35 -10.85 7.05 14.15
N THR A 36 -11.18 7.84 13.13
CA THR A 36 -12.55 8.19 12.78
C THR A 36 -12.80 7.73 11.35
N THR A 37 -13.81 6.91 11.16
CA THR A 37 -14.24 6.46 9.83
C THR A 37 -15.30 7.41 9.27
N VAL A 38 -15.25 7.65 7.96
CA VAL A 38 -16.17 8.57 7.27
C VAL A 38 -16.84 7.87 6.10
N ASP A 39 -18.15 7.83 6.14
CA ASP A 39 -18.97 7.43 4.98
C ASP A 39 -18.96 8.57 3.95
N LEU A 40 -18.41 8.31 2.76
CA LEU A 40 -18.34 9.30 1.67
C LEU A 40 -19.71 9.73 1.17
N LYS A 41 -20.76 8.93 1.42
CA LYS A 41 -22.14 9.26 1.05
C LYS A 41 -22.81 10.20 2.07
N ARG A 42 -22.27 10.24 3.29
CA ARG A 42 -22.83 10.99 4.43
C ARG A 42 -21.72 11.70 5.18
N LYS A 43 -20.95 12.55 4.49
CA LYS A 43 -19.87 13.30 5.12
C LYS A 43 -20.43 14.24 6.20
N PRO A 44 -19.97 14.15 7.45
CA PRO A 44 -20.32 15.10 8.49
C PRO A 44 -19.88 16.53 8.13
N ALA A 45 -20.69 17.54 8.49
CA ALA A 45 -20.40 18.94 8.22
C ALA A 45 -19.05 19.37 8.82
N ASP A 46 -18.78 18.98 10.06
CA ASP A 46 -17.53 19.29 10.77
C ASP A 46 -16.27 18.83 10.02
N LEU A 47 -16.37 17.70 9.28
CA LEU A 47 -15.26 17.21 8.47
C LEU A 47 -15.13 17.96 7.14
N GLN A 48 -16.22 18.51 6.60
CA GLN A 48 -16.15 19.37 5.44
C GLN A 48 -15.50 20.72 5.78
N ASP A 49 -15.77 21.22 6.97
CA ASP A 49 -15.15 22.46 7.48
C ASP A 49 -13.66 22.23 7.80
N LEU A 50 -13.29 21.05 8.33
CA LEU A 50 -11.92 20.70 8.68
C LEU A 50 -11.02 20.52 7.45
N ALA A 51 -11.54 19.90 6.39
CA ALA A 51 -10.80 19.63 5.15
C ALA A 51 -11.70 19.82 3.92
N PRO A 52 -12.01 21.07 3.54
CA PRO A 52 -12.92 21.38 2.44
C PRO A 52 -12.52 20.71 1.13
N GLY A 53 -13.49 20.03 0.48
CA GLY A 53 -13.27 19.39 -0.81
C GLY A 53 -12.37 18.16 -0.79
N THR A 54 -11.89 17.72 0.39
CA THR A 54 -10.95 16.60 0.52
C THR A 54 -11.67 15.29 0.86
N ASN A 55 -11.15 14.20 0.32
CA ASN A 55 -11.58 12.86 0.68
C ASN A 55 -10.58 12.21 1.63
N PRO A 56 -11.03 11.34 2.57
CA PRO A 56 -10.14 10.51 3.36
C PRO A 56 -9.19 9.67 2.48
N PRO A 57 -7.99 9.32 2.98
CA PRO A 57 -7.54 9.55 4.35
C PRO A 57 -6.87 10.91 4.54
N PHE A 58 -6.97 11.44 5.75
CA PHE A 58 -6.19 12.59 6.19
C PHE A 58 -5.93 12.53 7.71
N VAL A 59 -4.95 13.29 8.18
CA VAL A 59 -4.53 13.32 9.58
C VAL A 59 -4.63 14.73 10.12
N THR A 60 -5.10 14.85 11.37
CA THR A 60 -4.99 16.09 12.14
C THR A 60 -3.98 15.92 13.28
N PHE A 61 -3.10 16.90 13.40
CA PHE A 61 -2.09 16.93 14.45
C PHE A 61 -1.90 18.37 14.94
N ASN A 62 -2.13 18.61 16.22
CA ASN A 62 -2.00 19.96 16.85
C ASN A 62 -2.72 21.06 16.06
N GLY A 63 -3.92 20.78 15.56
CA GLY A 63 -4.72 21.75 14.78
C GLY A 63 -4.37 21.84 13.29
N GLU A 64 -3.28 21.23 12.84
CA GLU A 64 -2.94 21.13 11.42
C GLU A 64 -3.60 19.93 10.75
N VAL A 65 -4.04 20.12 9.50
CA VAL A 65 -4.62 19.06 8.67
C VAL A 65 -3.67 18.73 7.53
N LYS A 66 -3.35 17.43 7.37
CA LYS A 66 -2.54 16.92 6.29
C LYS A 66 -3.35 15.91 5.46
N VAL A 67 -3.47 16.21 4.17
CA VAL A 67 -4.45 15.55 3.28
C VAL A 67 -3.83 14.64 2.20
N ASP A 68 -2.56 14.80 1.89
CA ASP A 68 -1.85 13.95 0.92
C ASP A 68 -1.15 12.80 1.66
N VAL A 69 -1.43 11.56 1.24
CA VAL A 69 -0.89 10.36 1.91
C VAL A 69 0.64 10.31 1.89
N ASN A 70 1.27 10.76 0.81
CA ASN A 70 2.73 10.78 0.72
C ASN A 70 3.32 11.82 1.66
N LYS A 71 2.70 13.00 1.72
CA LYS A 71 3.10 14.05 2.68
C LYS A 71 2.82 13.70 4.13
N ILE A 72 1.76 12.92 4.40
CA ILE A 72 1.49 12.37 5.72
C ILE A 72 2.58 11.38 6.10
N GLU A 73 2.97 10.49 5.20
CA GLU A 73 4.05 9.52 5.40
C GLU A 73 5.39 10.22 5.70
N GLU A 74 5.79 11.21 4.88
CA GLU A 74 6.98 12.03 5.12
C GLU A 74 6.94 12.70 6.50
N PHE A 75 5.81 13.30 6.86
CA PHE A 75 5.61 13.93 8.17
C PHE A 75 5.72 12.93 9.32
N LEU A 76 5.14 11.74 9.19
CA LEU A 76 5.23 10.71 10.25
C LEU A 76 6.65 10.20 10.41
N GLU A 77 7.40 10.01 9.32
CA GLU A 77 8.83 9.64 9.38
C GLU A 77 9.68 10.75 9.99
N GLU A 78 9.38 12.02 9.73
CA GLU A 78 10.10 13.15 10.31
C GLU A 78 9.84 13.31 11.82
N LYS A 79 8.61 13.11 12.27
CA LYS A 79 8.20 13.36 13.67
C LYS A 79 8.35 12.14 14.58
N LEU A 80 8.15 10.95 14.03
CA LEU A 80 8.19 9.69 14.77
C LEU A 80 9.49 8.95 14.49
N VAL A 81 10.55 9.38 15.14
CA VAL A 81 11.93 8.92 14.90
C VAL A 81 12.46 8.00 16.00
N PRO A 82 13.47 7.16 15.68
CA PRO A 82 14.20 6.39 16.67
C PRO A 82 14.84 7.29 17.75
N PRO A 83 15.10 6.77 18.96
CA PRO A 83 14.87 5.39 19.40
C PRO A 83 13.43 5.11 19.84
N ARG A 84 12.59 6.14 19.97
CA ARG A 84 11.23 5.97 20.49
C ARG A 84 10.29 5.29 19.51
N TYR A 85 10.44 5.58 18.23
CA TYR A 85 9.61 5.01 17.17
C TYR A 85 10.50 4.38 16.09
N PRO A 86 10.11 3.22 15.52
CA PRO A 86 10.91 2.60 14.49
C PRO A 86 10.92 3.43 13.20
N SER A 87 12.05 3.46 12.49
CA SER A 87 12.07 3.90 11.10
C SER A 87 11.45 2.82 10.22
N LEU A 88 10.52 3.20 9.34
CA LEU A 88 9.89 2.31 8.39
C LEU A 88 10.39 2.53 6.95
N ALA A 89 11.33 3.43 6.77
CA ALA A 89 11.94 3.69 5.46
C ALA A 89 12.65 2.45 4.93
N ALA A 90 12.42 2.13 3.67
CA ALA A 90 13.16 1.06 2.99
C ALA A 90 14.65 1.45 2.88
N LYS A 91 15.54 0.48 3.07
CA LYS A 91 16.99 0.67 2.92
C LYS A 91 17.39 0.75 1.44
N HIS A 92 16.68 0.00 0.59
CA HIS A 92 16.92 -0.09 -0.84
C HIS A 92 15.86 0.73 -1.61
N PRO A 93 16.25 1.78 -2.36
CA PRO A 93 15.32 2.63 -3.10
C PRO A 93 14.44 1.85 -4.08
N GLU A 94 14.95 0.77 -4.68
CA GLU A 94 14.23 -0.11 -5.60
C GLU A 94 13.03 -0.79 -4.96
N SER A 95 13.06 -1.06 -3.66
CA SER A 95 11.94 -1.62 -2.90
C SER A 95 10.71 -0.71 -2.91
N ASN A 96 10.92 0.63 -2.95
CA ASN A 96 9.83 1.60 -3.03
C ASN A 96 9.15 1.65 -4.39
N THR A 97 9.81 1.19 -5.45
CA THR A 97 9.29 1.21 -6.82
C THR A 97 8.80 -0.16 -7.30
N ALA A 98 9.14 -1.23 -6.59
CA ALA A 98 8.70 -2.58 -6.91
C ALA A 98 7.17 -2.70 -6.91
N GLY A 99 6.59 -3.15 -8.02
CA GLY A 99 5.16 -3.35 -8.18
C GLY A 99 4.32 -2.07 -8.25
N ILE A 100 4.92 -0.90 -8.39
CA ILE A 100 4.21 0.40 -8.39
C ILE A 100 3.16 0.51 -9.49
N ASP A 101 3.35 -0.17 -10.63
CA ASP A 101 2.45 -0.16 -11.77
C ASP A 101 1.34 -1.23 -11.70
N VAL A 102 1.45 -2.22 -10.80
CA VAL A 102 0.50 -3.35 -10.70
C VAL A 102 -0.92 -2.85 -10.47
N PHE A 103 -1.13 -1.90 -9.57
CA PHE A 103 -2.46 -1.39 -9.27
C PHE A 103 -3.05 -0.55 -10.42
N ALA A 104 -2.23 0.16 -11.18
CA ALA A 104 -2.67 0.88 -12.38
C ALA A 104 -3.10 -0.10 -13.49
N LYS A 105 -2.33 -1.18 -13.71
CA LYS A 105 -2.69 -2.24 -14.67
C LYS A 105 -3.98 -2.97 -14.25
N PHE A 106 -4.11 -3.27 -12.96
CA PHE A 106 -5.36 -3.82 -12.42
C PHE A 106 -6.54 -2.88 -12.63
N SER A 107 -6.39 -1.58 -12.35
CA SER A 107 -7.46 -0.60 -12.52
C SER A 107 -7.94 -0.51 -13.98
N ALA A 108 -7.01 -0.55 -14.93
CA ALA A 108 -7.33 -0.60 -16.35
C ALA A 108 -8.10 -1.88 -16.73
N PHE A 109 -7.65 -3.03 -16.21
CA PHE A 109 -8.27 -4.32 -16.47
C PHE A 109 -9.68 -4.43 -15.88
N ILE A 110 -9.86 -4.07 -14.60
CA ILE A 110 -11.14 -4.26 -13.91
C ILE A 110 -12.23 -3.28 -14.38
N LYS A 111 -11.84 -2.04 -14.74
CA LYS A 111 -12.75 -0.99 -15.21
C LYS A 111 -13.04 -1.06 -16.71
N ASN A 112 -12.40 -1.95 -17.44
CA ASN A 112 -12.55 -2.05 -18.89
C ASN A 112 -13.97 -2.50 -19.28
N PRO A 113 -14.72 -1.68 -20.06
CA PRO A 113 -16.04 -2.07 -20.56
C PRO A 113 -16.00 -2.89 -21.86
N ARG A 114 -14.84 -2.93 -22.52
CA ARG A 114 -14.66 -3.51 -23.85
C ARG A 114 -14.16 -4.94 -23.76
N LYS A 115 -14.93 -5.90 -24.24
CA LYS A 115 -14.56 -7.32 -24.24
C LYS A 115 -13.32 -7.63 -25.08
N ASP A 116 -13.18 -6.96 -26.23
CA ASP A 116 -12.06 -7.12 -27.16
C ASP A 116 -10.70 -6.70 -26.58
N ALA A 117 -10.68 -5.73 -25.66
CA ALA A 117 -9.46 -5.26 -25.01
C ALA A 117 -9.08 -6.08 -23.77
N ASN A 118 -9.96 -6.96 -23.28
CA ASN A 118 -9.80 -7.60 -21.98
C ASN A 118 -8.53 -8.46 -21.90
N GLU A 119 -8.27 -9.27 -22.92
CA GLU A 119 -7.10 -10.16 -22.98
C GLU A 119 -5.77 -9.37 -22.94
N GLY A 120 -5.69 -8.26 -23.67
CA GLY A 120 -4.50 -7.41 -23.67
C GLY A 120 -4.23 -6.77 -22.30
N LEU A 121 -5.29 -6.33 -21.62
CA LEU A 121 -5.20 -5.74 -20.29
C LEU A 121 -4.83 -6.77 -19.22
N GLU A 122 -5.37 -7.97 -19.31
CA GLU A 122 -5.00 -9.11 -18.46
C GLU A 122 -3.53 -9.48 -18.62
N LYS A 123 -3.04 -9.61 -19.86
CA LYS A 123 -1.62 -9.85 -20.15
C LYS A 123 -0.71 -8.74 -19.59
N ALA A 124 -1.15 -7.48 -19.66
CA ALA A 124 -0.41 -6.36 -19.09
C ALA A 124 -0.32 -6.44 -17.55
N LEU A 125 -1.41 -6.84 -16.89
CA LEU A 125 -1.43 -7.08 -15.44
C LEU A 125 -0.51 -8.25 -15.07
N LEU A 126 -0.61 -9.38 -15.77
CA LEU A 126 0.25 -10.55 -15.56
C LEU A 126 1.74 -10.21 -15.72
N LYS A 127 2.09 -9.43 -16.75
CA LYS A 127 3.47 -8.97 -16.96
C LYS A 127 3.97 -8.10 -15.81
N SER A 128 3.11 -7.25 -15.25
CA SER A 128 3.47 -6.41 -14.09
C SER A 128 3.66 -7.25 -12.83
N LEU A 129 2.78 -8.23 -12.58
CA LEU A 129 2.91 -9.18 -11.47
C LEU A 129 4.17 -10.03 -11.59
N LYS A 130 4.51 -10.49 -12.81
CA LYS A 130 5.74 -11.25 -13.06
C LYS A 130 6.99 -10.44 -12.73
N ARG A 131 7.04 -9.14 -13.09
CA ARG A 131 8.17 -8.28 -12.71
C ARG A 131 8.30 -8.12 -11.19
N LEU A 132 7.18 -8.05 -10.47
CA LEU A 132 7.18 -8.04 -9.01
C LEU A 132 7.70 -9.36 -8.44
N ASP A 133 7.28 -10.51 -9.00
CA ASP A 133 7.78 -11.84 -8.62
C ASP A 133 9.29 -11.96 -8.86
N GLU A 134 9.78 -11.52 -10.01
CA GLU A 134 11.21 -11.48 -10.34
C GLU A 134 11.99 -10.61 -9.36
N PHE A 135 11.46 -9.44 -8.99
CA PHE A 135 12.07 -8.60 -7.96
C PHE A 135 12.15 -9.30 -6.60
N LEU A 136 11.06 -9.95 -6.16
CA LEU A 136 11.03 -10.66 -4.87
C LEU A 136 11.97 -11.86 -4.83
N ARG A 137 12.22 -12.52 -5.96
CA ARG A 137 13.17 -13.64 -6.06
C ARG A 137 14.62 -13.20 -6.13
N THR A 138 14.89 -12.00 -6.66
CA THR A 138 16.25 -11.49 -6.77
C THR A 138 16.78 -11.13 -5.38
N PRO A 139 17.91 -11.73 -4.95
CA PRO A 139 18.52 -11.39 -3.66
C PRO A 139 18.89 -9.92 -3.56
N LEU A 140 18.69 -9.34 -2.39
CA LEU A 140 19.21 -8.01 -2.06
C LEU A 140 20.73 -8.08 -1.86
N SER A 141 21.42 -6.95 -1.97
CA SER A 141 22.88 -6.87 -1.81
C SER A 141 23.38 -7.46 -0.50
N GLU A 142 22.59 -7.36 0.57
CA GLU A 142 22.90 -7.88 1.90
C GLU A 142 22.69 -9.40 2.03
N GLU A 143 21.97 -10.02 1.10
CA GLU A 143 21.75 -11.46 1.05
C GLU A 143 22.86 -12.18 0.28
N ILE A 144 23.74 -11.42 -0.41
CA ILE A 144 24.83 -11.93 -1.23
C ILE A 144 26.12 -11.83 -0.40
N ASP A 145 26.70 -12.98 -0.03
CA ASP A 145 28.02 -13.03 0.60
C ASP A 145 29.06 -13.39 -0.46
N SER A 146 29.84 -12.40 -0.86
CA SER A 146 30.87 -12.54 -1.89
C SER A 146 31.97 -13.57 -1.55
N ASP A 147 32.11 -13.94 -0.28
CA ASP A 147 33.08 -14.90 0.21
C ASP A 147 32.51 -16.31 0.36
N CYS A 148 31.21 -16.50 0.11
CA CYS A 148 30.53 -17.78 0.23
C CYS A 148 30.26 -18.41 -1.15
N PRO A 149 30.84 -19.59 -1.47
CA PRO A 149 30.62 -20.24 -2.77
C PRO A 149 29.20 -20.79 -3.01
N ASN A 150 28.33 -20.68 -2.01
CA ASN A 150 26.92 -21.10 -2.04
C ASN A 150 25.99 -19.89 -1.86
N ASP A 151 26.14 -18.85 -2.69
CA ASP A 151 25.19 -17.74 -2.71
C ASP A 151 23.75 -18.26 -2.95
N PRO A 152 22.76 -17.74 -2.23
CA PRO A 152 21.37 -18.14 -2.46
C PRO A 152 20.97 -17.73 -3.88
N LEU A 153 20.55 -18.70 -4.69
CA LEU A 153 20.06 -18.47 -6.04
C LEU A 153 18.77 -17.62 -6.06
N GLU A 154 18.00 -17.67 -4.97
CA GLU A 154 16.77 -16.91 -4.77
C GLU A 154 16.77 -16.27 -3.38
N SER A 155 16.17 -15.07 -3.29
CA SER A 155 15.97 -14.36 -2.03
C SER A 155 15.03 -15.12 -1.09
N THR A 156 15.35 -15.09 0.19
CA THR A 156 14.53 -15.67 1.27
C THR A 156 13.81 -14.61 2.11
N ARG A 157 13.90 -13.34 1.72
CA ARG A 157 13.27 -12.24 2.46
C ARG A 157 11.75 -12.37 2.55
N SER A 158 11.19 -11.93 3.67
CA SER A 158 9.75 -12.02 3.93
C SER A 158 8.95 -10.86 3.32
N PHE A 159 9.58 -9.71 3.11
CA PHE A 159 8.96 -8.47 2.63
C PHE A 159 9.82 -7.82 1.53
N LEU A 160 9.33 -6.72 0.94
CA LEU A 160 9.99 -6.06 -0.19
C LEU A 160 11.45 -5.67 0.09
N ASP A 161 11.77 -5.26 1.31
CA ASP A 161 13.07 -4.69 1.68
C ASP A 161 13.84 -5.54 2.70
N GLY A 162 13.42 -6.76 2.98
CA GLY A 162 14.10 -7.62 3.94
C GLY A 162 13.15 -8.37 4.88
N PRO A 163 13.56 -8.58 6.15
CA PRO A 163 12.77 -9.35 7.12
C PRO A 163 11.61 -8.58 7.74
N ASP A 164 11.63 -7.25 7.69
CA ASP A 164 10.67 -6.39 8.35
C ASP A 164 9.81 -5.62 7.36
N LEU A 165 8.57 -5.30 7.78
CA LEU A 165 7.66 -4.44 7.01
C LEU A 165 8.21 -3.01 6.93
N THR A 166 8.20 -2.44 5.72
CA THR A 166 8.59 -1.06 5.45
C THR A 166 7.43 -0.25 4.85
N LEU A 167 7.66 1.04 4.59
CA LEU A 167 6.72 1.90 3.88
C LEU A 167 6.38 1.37 2.48
N ALA A 168 7.32 0.68 1.83
CA ALA A 168 7.10 0.02 0.55
C ALA A 168 5.98 -1.03 0.64
N ASP A 169 6.02 -1.87 1.67
CA ASP A 169 5.00 -2.89 1.93
C ASP A 169 3.66 -2.26 2.29
N CYS A 170 3.66 -1.22 3.14
CA CYS A 170 2.45 -0.48 3.50
C CYS A 170 1.74 0.11 2.28
N ASN A 171 2.50 0.52 1.26
CA ASN A 171 1.96 1.01 -0.01
C ASN A 171 1.43 -0.13 -0.91
N LEU A 172 2.12 -1.25 -0.98
CA LEU A 172 1.81 -2.33 -1.94
C LEU A 172 0.76 -3.32 -1.44
N LEU A 173 0.88 -3.79 -0.19
CA LEU A 173 0.04 -4.87 0.35
C LEU A 173 -1.47 -4.58 0.30
N PRO A 174 -1.97 -3.39 0.67
CA PRO A 174 -3.39 -3.08 0.55
C PRO A 174 -3.90 -3.16 -0.90
N LYS A 175 -3.08 -2.77 -1.86
CA LYS A 175 -3.39 -2.83 -3.28
C LYS A 175 -3.45 -4.27 -3.80
N LEU A 176 -2.48 -5.11 -3.42
CA LEU A 176 -2.47 -6.53 -3.76
C LEU A 176 -3.68 -7.27 -3.15
N HIS A 177 -4.07 -6.90 -1.93
CA HIS A 177 -5.27 -7.47 -1.31
C HIS A 177 -6.53 -7.16 -2.13
N ILE A 178 -6.71 -5.92 -2.56
CA ILE A 178 -7.82 -5.53 -3.44
C ILE A 178 -7.78 -6.31 -4.74
N ILE A 179 -6.62 -6.43 -5.38
CA ILE A 179 -6.47 -7.18 -6.63
C ILE A 179 -6.91 -8.62 -6.42
N LYS A 180 -6.40 -9.28 -5.38
CA LYS A 180 -6.73 -10.68 -5.06
C LYS A 180 -8.25 -10.89 -4.93
N VAL A 181 -8.94 -10.03 -4.20
CA VAL A 181 -10.38 -10.18 -3.92
C VAL A 181 -11.23 -9.79 -5.12
N VAL A 182 -10.97 -8.61 -5.69
CA VAL A 182 -11.83 -8.02 -6.72
C VAL A 182 -11.64 -8.68 -8.08
N ALA A 183 -10.40 -8.98 -8.48
CA ALA A 183 -10.15 -9.63 -9.76
C ALA A 183 -10.77 -11.04 -9.80
N ARG A 184 -10.66 -11.80 -8.70
CA ARG A 184 -11.33 -13.09 -8.57
C ARG A 184 -12.85 -12.96 -8.70
N LYS A 185 -13.44 -12.01 -7.96
CA LYS A 185 -14.91 -11.84 -7.93
C LYS A 185 -15.50 -11.40 -9.27
N TYR A 186 -14.87 -10.49 -9.97
CA TYR A 186 -15.46 -9.82 -11.15
C TYR A 186 -14.88 -10.24 -12.49
N ARG A 187 -13.72 -10.88 -12.52
CA ARG A 187 -13.01 -11.30 -13.74
C ARG A 187 -12.58 -12.75 -13.71
N ASN A 188 -12.88 -13.50 -12.65
CA ASN A 188 -12.40 -14.87 -12.45
C ASN A 188 -10.86 -14.99 -12.66
N PHE A 189 -10.13 -13.92 -12.29
CA PHE A 189 -8.69 -13.84 -12.37
C PHE A 189 -8.09 -14.09 -11.00
N GLU A 190 -7.09 -14.95 -10.93
CA GLU A 190 -6.30 -15.19 -9.72
C GLU A 190 -4.84 -14.78 -9.97
N ILE A 191 -4.22 -14.24 -8.91
CA ILE A 191 -2.78 -13.99 -8.95
C ILE A 191 -2.10 -15.36 -9.08
N PRO A 192 -1.25 -15.56 -10.10
CA PRO A 192 -0.61 -16.86 -10.32
C PRO A 192 0.13 -17.33 -9.09
N GLN A 193 -0.08 -18.60 -8.74
CA GLN A 193 0.76 -19.30 -7.77
C GLN A 193 1.94 -19.93 -8.52
N LYS A 194 3.07 -20.08 -7.81
CA LYS A 194 4.23 -20.80 -8.35
C LYS A 194 3.90 -22.23 -8.71
#